data_b267ed35a351c7f3439279881b9671c5
#
_entry.id   b267ed35a351c7f3439279881b9671c5
#
_cell.length_a   1.000
_cell.length_b   1.000
_cell.length_c   1.000
_cell.angle_alpha   90.00
_cell.angle_beta   90.00
_cell.angle_gamma   90.00
#
_symmetry.space_group_name_H-M   'P 1'
#
loop_
_entity.id
_entity.type
_entity.pdbx_description
1 polymer ?
#
loop_
_entity_poly.entity_id
_entity_poly.type
_entity_poly.pdbx_seq_one_letter_code
_entity_poly.pdbx_strand_id
1 'polypeptide(L)'
;EATKHKVGILLPLTGRQKLLGQELLDAAQIAVFDLADENFVIYPFDTQGTETGATAAAEKAVRIGVDLILGPLLASSVRAVRPVASSVGVSVVAFSNSHEVAGDGVYILGFVPQQQVDAIVDYAVGEGLYRYAVLAPQDAYGQEVVAALKRAITVREAKIVRLEYYDPTATDFSRLAKAIADYDRRHKALLEHRAELKMRDDQVSKQTLKRLETLDTLGDVDFDAVLLPGRGQQLKAIASLLSFYDVDQPAVRLLGLSNWAQTANIEAEPSLNLSWYAAPPRDEREKFFRRYREYYGRAPAAIASLAYDATALAIVLAQSQTGLAFSRKRLVQPYGFLGVDGLFRLRSEGIAERVFEIREVTRDGFRIKRPALTTFPRIGG
;
A
#
# COMPACT_ATOMS: atom_id res chain seq x y z
N GLU A 1 11.57 41.73 9.97
CA GLU A 1 10.69 41.04 9.01
C GLU A 1 10.75 39.56 9.29
N ALA A 2 9.59 38.92 9.45
CA ALA A 2 9.51 37.48 9.64
C ALA A 2 10.05 36.78 8.37
N THR A 3 10.95 35.82 8.53
CA THR A 3 11.57 35.10 7.42
C THR A 3 10.50 34.23 6.74
N LYS A 4 10.20 34.51 5.48
CA LYS A 4 9.26 33.70 4.68
C LYS A 4 9.89 32.35 4.32
N HIS A 5 9.22 31.27 4.68
CA HIS A 5 9.60 29.91 4.28
C HIS A 5 9.09 29.63 2.87
N LYS A 6 10.02 29.35 1.95
CA LYS A 6 9.73 29.05 0.55
C LYS A 6 9.80 27.53 0.32
N VAL A 7 8.72 26.95 -0.10
CA VAL A 7 8.65 25.51 -0.41
C VAL A 7 8.36 25.33 -1.90
N GLY A 8 9.21 24.57 -2.59
CA GLY A 8 8.97 24.18 -3.98
C GLY A 8 8.15 22.90 -4.05
N ILE A 9 7.10 22.84 -4.88
CA ILE A 9 6.40 21.61 -5.18
C ILE A 9 6.59 21.22 -6.64
N LEU A 10 7.25 20.10 -6.89
CA LEU A 10 7.64 19.62 -8.21
C LEU A 10 6.67 18.52 -8.67
N LEU A 11 5.85 18.82 -9.67
CA LEU A 11 4.75 17.96 -10.13
C LEU A 11 4.69 17.89 -11.67
N PRO A 12 4.18 16.79 -12.25
CA PRO A 12 3.94 16.70 -13.70
C PRO A 12 2.67 17.50 -14.08
N LEU A 13 2.78 18.82 -14.18
CA LEU A 13 1.66 19.71 -14.49
C LEU A 13 1.32 19.73 -15.98
N THR A 14 2.20 19.24 -16.84
CA THR A 14 1.99 18.97 -18.25
C THR A 14 2.39 17.53 -18.60
N GLY A 15 2.17 17.11 -19.85
CA GLY A 15 2.50 15.77 -20.31
C GLY A 15 1.48 14.70 -19.89
N ARG A 16 1.94 13.45 -19.88
CA ARG A 16 1.10 12.25 -19.71
C ARG A 16 0.38 12.19 -18.36
N GLN A 17 1.00 12.65 -17.28
CA GLN A 17 0.44 12.63 -15.92
C GLN A 17 -0.17 13.99 -15.51
N LYS A 18 -0.48 14.88 -16.45
CA LYS A 18 -1.00 16.21 -16.14
C LYS A 18 -2.18 16.22 -15.17
N LEU A 19 -3.14 15.32 -15.35
CA LEU A 19 -4.31 15.24 -14.46
C LEU A 19 -3.90 14.91 -13.02
N LEU A 20 -3.04 13.90 -12.86
CA LEU A 20 -2.54 13.50 -11.55
C LEU A 20 -1.68 14.59 -10.90
N GLY A 21 -0.83 15.27 -11.68
CA GLY A 21 -0.05 16.41 -11.20
C GLY A 21 -0.93 17.55 -10.71
N GLN A 22 -2.02 17.85 -11.41
CA GLN A 22 -2.99 18.86 -10.99
C GLN A 22 -3.72 18.43 -9.70
N GLU A 23 -4.11 17.18 -9.57
CA GLU A 23 -4.77 16.68 -8.35
C GLU A 23 -3.87 16.74 -7.13
N LEU A 24 -2.58 16.47 -7.29
CA LEU A 24 -1.59 16.66 -6.23
C LEU A 24 -1.41 18.15 -5.86
N LEU A 25 -1.39 19.04 -6.84
CA LEU A 25 -1.32 20.48 -6.61
C LEU A 25 -2.56 20.99 -5.88
N ASP A 26 -3.75 20.59 -6.32
CA ASP A 26 -5.02 20.92 -5.69
C ASP A 26 -5.04 20.50 -4.22
N ALA A 27 -4.55 19.29 -3.91
CA ALA A 27 -4.44 18.78 -2.54
C ALA A 27 -3.46 19.60 -1.68
N ALA A 28 -2.32 20.00 -2.25
CA ALA A 28 -1.36 20.89 -1.58
C ALA A 28 -1.96 22.26 -1.30
N GLN A 29 -2.75 22.80 -2.22
CA GLN A 29 -3.45 24.09 -2.04
C GLN A 29 -4.49 24.02 -0.91
N ILE A 30 -5.21 22.91 -0.78
CA ILE A 30 -6.13 22.70 0.35
C ILE A 30 -5.33 22.77 1.67
N ALA A 31 -4.17 22.10 1.78
CA ALA A 31 -3.35 22.14 2.98
C ALA A 31 -2.84 23.56 3.30
N VAL A 32 -2.42 24.32 2.28
CA VAL A 32 -2.02 25.73 2.45
C VAL A 32 -3.21 26.56 2.97
N PHE A 33 -4.38 26.40 2.36
CA PHE A 33 -5.57 27.15 2.78
C PHE A 33 -5.98 26.84 4.22
N ASP A 34 -5.80 25.58 4.65
CA ASP A 34 -6.22 25.12 5.97
C ASP A 34 -5.26 25.54 7.08
N LEU A 35 -3.97 25.54 6.81
CA LEU A 35 -2.93 25.46 7.84
C LEU A 35 -1.87 26.57 7.75
N ALA A 36 -1.65 27.17 6.56
CA ALA A 36 -0.56 28.10 6.36
C ALA A 36 -0.87 29.48 6.96
N ASP A 37 0.19 30.11 7.46
CA ASP A 37 0.20 31.53 7.81
C ASP A 37 0.89 32.38 6.71
N GLU A 38 0.98 33.69 6.92
CA GLU A 38 1.58 34.64 5.97
C GLU A 38 3.08 34.43 5.69
N ASN A 39 3.75 33.61 6.51
CA ASN A 39 5.18 33.33 6.41
C ASN A 39 5.48 32.08 5.58
N PHE A 40 4.46 31.34 5.12
CA PHE A 40 4.62 30.13 4.32
C PHE A 40 4.19 30.40 2.87
N VAL A 41 5.08 30.08 1.91
CA VAL A 41 4.78 30.22 0.49
C VAL A 41 5.18 28.94 -0.25
N ILE A 42 4.25 28.40 -1.07
CA ILE A 42 4.49 27.25 -1.94
C ILE A 42 4.60 27.71 -3.41
N TYR A 43 5.61 27.19 -4.12
CA TYR A 43 5.88 27.49 -5.52
C TYR A 43 5.77 26.21 -6.34
N PRO A 44 4.79 26.10 -7.26
CA PRO A 44 4.67 24.97 -8.16
C PRO A 44 5.67 25.05 -9.32
N PHE A 45 6.30 23.89 -9.64
CA PHE A 45 7.20 23.73 -10.77
C PHE A 45 6.80 22.50 -11.57
N ASP A 46 6.70 22.65 -12.89
CA ASP A 46 6.33 21.58 -13.80
C ASP A 46 7.54 20.69 -14.13
N THR A 47 7.43 19.40 -13.79
CA THR A 47 8.42 18.38 -14.15
C THR A 47 8.14 17.74 -15.51
N GLN A 48 7.00 18.03 -16.15
CA GLN A 48 6.54 17.42 -17.40
C GLN A 48 6.44 15.87 -17.34
N GLY A 49 6.64 15.27 -16.16
CA GLY A 49 6.75 13.82 -15.96
C GLY A 49 8.01 13.21 -16.59
N THR A 50 9.07 14.00 -16.79
CA THR A 50 10.34 13.59 -17.40
C THR A 50 11.54 13.90 -16.49
N GLU A 51 12.64 13.20 -16.68
CA GLU A 51 13.90 13.47 -15.94
C GLU A 51 14.44 14.86 -16.26
N THR A 52 14.46 15.25 -17.53
CA THR A 52 14.91 16.57 -17.97
C THR A 52 14.06 17.70 -17.40
N GLY A 53 12.73 17.55 -17.44
CA GLY A 53 11.80 18.52 -16.86
C GLY A 53 11.94 18.60 -15.34
N ALA A 54 12.15 17.47 -14.67
CA ALA A 54 12.38 17.43 -13.22
C ALA A 54 13.68 18.13 -12.82
N THR A 55 14.77 17.93 -13.57
CA THR A 55 16.04 18.66 -13.36
C THR A 55 15.84 20.17 -13.51
N ALA A 56 15.23 20.60 -14.62
CA ALA A 56 14.97 22.02 -14.86
C ALA A 56 14.05 22.66 -13.81
N ALA A 57 13.05 21.91 -13.33
CA ALA A 57 12.17 22.34 -12.24
C ALA A 57 12.94 22.51 -10.92
N ALA A 58 13.82 21.56 -10.57
CA ALA A 58 14.65 21.65 -9.38
C ALA A 58 15.63 22.82 -9.45
N GLU A 59 16.28 23.04 -10.59
CA GLU A 59 17.17 24.21 -10.79
C GLU A 59 16.44 25.54 -10.61
N LYS A 60 15.21 25.65 -11.13
CA LYS A 60 14.37 26.84 -10.91
C LYS A 60 14.02 27.03 -9.44
N ALA A 61 13.65 25.96 -8.75
CA ALA A 61 13.31 25.98 -7.33
C ALA A 61 14.52 26.44 -6.49
N VAL A 62 15.70 25.86 -6.72
CA VAL A 62 16.95 26.24 -6.05
C VAL A 62 17.31 27.70 -6.33
N ARG A 63 17.15 28.18 -7.56
CA ARG A 63 17.45 29.55 -7.95
C ARG A 63 16.62 30.60 -7.22
N ILE A 64 15.35 30.30 -6.90
CA ILE A 64 14.52 31.23 -6.10
C ILE A 64 14.73 31.05 -4.59
N GLY A 65 15.61 30.12 -4.18
CA GLY A 65 16.00 29.90 -2.79
C GLY A 65 14.88 29.19 -2.00
N VAL A 66 14.36 28.04 -2.48
CA VAL A 66 13.45 27.23 -1.70
C VAL A 66 14.18 26.53 -0.55
N ASP A 67 13.54 26.42 0.59
CA ASP A 67 14.05 25.78 1.81
C ASP A 67 13.78 24.27 1.85
N LEU A 68 12.77 23.82 1.10
CA LEU A 68 12.33 22.43 1.01
C LEU A 68 11.72 22.17 -0.38
N ILE A 69 11.88 20.95 -0.89
CA ILE A 69 11.20 20.46 -2.10
C ILE A 69 10.21 19.37 -1.72
N LEU A 70 8.95 19.53 -2.15
CA LEU A 70 7.89 18.50 -2.11
C LEU A 70 7.74 17.88 -3.49
N GLY A 71 7.52 16.55 -3.54
CA GLY A 71 7.65 15.83 -4.81
C GLY A 71 9.13 15.56 -5.17
N PRO A 72 9.41 15.08 -6.41
CA PRO A 72 8.44 14.71 -7.44
C PRO A 72 7.76 13.36 -7.19
N LEU A 73 6.88 12.98 -8.15
CA LEU A 73 6.10 11.76 -8.05
C LEU A 73 6.85 10.52 -8.56
N LEU A 74 7.48 10.62 -9.73
CA LEU A 74 8.12 9.49 -10.40
C LEU A 74 9.53 9.22 -9.86
N ALA A 75 9.90 7.95 -9.67
CA ALA A 75 11.22 7.56 -9.20
C ALA A 75 12.35 8.09 -10.09
N SER A 76 12.19 8.07 -11.42
CA SER A 76 13.14 8.66 -12.37
C SER A 76 13.32 10.18 -12.15
N SER A 77 12.23 10.89 -11.93
CA SER A 77 12.26 12.32 -11.60
C SER A 77 12.94 12.59 -10.26
N VAL A 78 12.74 11.74 -9.25
CA VAL A 78 13.44 11.86 -7.94
C VAL A 78 14.94 11.69 -8.12
N ARG A 79 15.37 10.70 -8.91
CA ARG A 79 16.80 10.52 -9.23
C ARG A 79 17.41 11.76 -9.90
N ALA A 80 16.65 12.40 -10.80
CA ALA A 80 17.10 13.60 -11.51
C ALA A 80 17.17 14.84 -10.61
N VAL A 81 16.25 14.99 -9.66
CA VAL A 81 16.18 16.12 -8.70
C VAL A 81 17.27 16.03 -7.62
N ARG A 82 17.60 14.81 -7.15
CA ARG A 82 18.52 14.58 -6.03
C ARG A 82 19.84 15.36 -6.14
N PRO A 83 20.65 15.28 -7.24
CA PRO A 83 21.94 15.97 -7.31
C PRO A 83 21.78 17.49 -7.24
N VAL A 84 20.70 18.03 -7.83
CA VAL A 84 20.44 19.49 -7.79
C VAL A 84 20.13 19.94 -6.37
N ALA A 85 19.22 19.26 -5.67
CA ALA A 85 18.85 19.60 -4.29
C ALA A 85 20.01 19.40 -3.32
N SER A 86 20.76 18.30 -3.45
CA SER A 86 21.92 17.99 -2.59
C SER A 86 23.04 19.02 -2.71
N SER A 87 23.27 19.59 -3.90
CA SER A 87 24.34 20.58 -4.13
C SER A 87 24.17 21.83 -3.29
N VAL A 88 22.98 22.13 -2.82
CA VAL A 88 22.63 23.30 -1.98
C VAL A 88 22.10 22.93 -0.61
N GLY A 89 22.10 21.62 -0.26
CA GLY A 89 21.66 21.13 1.04
C GLY A 89 20.13 21.18 1.26
N VAL A 90 19.33 21.28 0.20
CA VAL A 90 17.86 21.28 0.27
C VAL A 90 17.34 19.85 0.35
N SER A 91 16.49 19.56 1.34
CA SER A 91 15.84 18.26 1.48
C SER A 91 14.67 18.11 0.50
N VAL A 92 14.39 16.85 0.11
CA VAL A 92 13.29 16.47 -0.80
C VAL A 92 12.34 15.51 -0.11
N VAL A 93 11.05 15.81 -0.08
CA VAL A 93 9.99 14.92 0.38
C VAL A 93 9.20 14.44 -0.84
N ALA A 94 9.60 13.31 -1.40
CA ALA A 94 9.10 12.79 -2.66
C ALA A 94 7.82 11.95 -2.48
N PHE A 95 6.94 11.96 -3.48
CA PHE A 95 5.69 11.18 -3.50
C PHE A 95 5.87 9.78 -4.09
N SER A 96 7.09 9.43 -4.49
CA SER A 96 7.42 8.10 -5.00
C SER A 96 7.20 7.01 -3.95
N ASN A 97 6.85 5.81 -4.40
CA ASN A 97 6.78 4.59 -3.59
C ASN A 97 8.00 3.66 -3.77
N SER A 98 8.99 4.08 -4.57
CA SER A 98 10.22 3.31 -4.79
C SER A 98 11.24 3.59 -3.70
N HIS A 99 11.58 2.58 -2.90
CA HIS A 99 12.58 2.69 -1.84
C HIS A 99 14.00 2.96 -2.36
N GLU A 100 14.31 2.60 -3.62
CA GLU A 100 15.63 2.76 -4.24
C GLU A 100 16.08 4.22 -4.39
N VAL A 101 15.13 5.16 -4.37
CA VAL A 101 15.44 6.59 -4.54
C VAL A 101 15.48 7.33 -3.19
N ALA A 102 15.35 6.63 -2.07
CA ALA A 102 15.47 7.18 -0.72
C ALA A 102 16.93 7.46 -0.31
N GLY A 103 17.10 8.27 0.72
CA GLY A 103 18.43 8.62 1.28
C GLY A 103 19.04 9.90 0.70
N ASP A 104 20.18 10.31 1.23
CA ASP A 104 20.93 11.50 0.82
C ASP A 104 20.10 12.80 0.80
N GLY A 105 19.24 12.99 1.82
CA GLY A 105 18.34 14.15 1.91
C GLY A 105 17.03 13.99 1.16
N VAL A 106 16.79 12.83 0.52
CA VAL A 106 15.52 12.46 -0.11
C VAL A 106 14.73 11.55 0.82
N TYR A 107 13.50 11.96 1.12
CA TYR A 107 12.54 11.22 1.94
C TYR A 107 11.36 10.77 1.09
N ILE A 108 11.09 9.47 1.06
CA ILE A 108 9.98 8.88 0.31
C ILE A 108 8.73 8.82 1.20
N LEU A 109 7.69 9.56 0.82
CA LEU A 109 6.42 9.61 1.54
C LEU A 109 5.37 8.65 0.98
N GLY A 110 5.56 8.12 -0.24
CA GLY A 110 4.65 7.19 -0.87
C GLY A 110 4.46 5.88 -0.08
N PHE A 111 3.39 5.18 -0.40
CA PHE A 111 3.06 3.90 0.26
C PHE A 111 3.95 2.80 -0.29
N VAL A 112 5.04 2.49 0.40
CA VAL A 112 5.93 1.39 0.02
C VAL A 112 5.30 0.04 0.39
N PRO A 113 5.39 -0.99 -0.48
CA PRO A 113 4.81 -2.30 -0.22
C PRO A 113 5.29 -2.96 1.08
N GLN A 114 6.58 -2.78 1.42
CA GLN A 114 7.18 -3.40 2.61
C GLN A 114 6.38 -3.18 3.88
N GLN A 115 5.95 -1.95 4.16
CA GLN A 115 5.28 -1.61 5.41
C GLN A 115 3.86 -2.17 5.48
N GLN A 116 3.16 -2.22 4.34
CA GLN A 116 1.84 -2.82 4.25
C GLN A 116 1.91 -4.33 4.46
N VAL A 117 2.90 -4.98 3.83
CA VAL A 117 3.15 -6.41 4.00
C VAL A 117 3.56 -6.72 5.44
N ASP A 118 4.45 -5.92 6.05
CA ASP A 118 4.81 -6.08 7.46
C ASP A 118 3.59 -5.99 8.37
N ALA A 119 2.70 -5.02 8.13
CA ALA A 119 1.50 -4.82 8.93
C ALA A 119 0.51 -6.00 8.85
N ILE A 120 0.24 -6.51 7.63
CA ILE A 120 -0.70 -7.61 7.44
C ILE A 120 -0.12 -8.95 7.90
N VAL A 121 1.16 -9.21 7.66
CA VAL A 121 1.85 -10.44 8.09
C VAL A 121 1.99 -10.47 9.60
N ASP A 122 2.34 -9.35 10.23
CA ASP A 122 2.40 -9.22 11.68
C ASP A 122 1.06 -9.57 12.34
N TYR A 123 -0.02 -9.04 11.78
CA TYR A 123 -1.36 -9.37 12.25
C TYR A 123 -1.71 -10.85 12.01
N ALA A 124 -1.46 -11.37 10.81
CA ALA A 124 -1.78 -12.74 10.44
C ALA A 124 -1.01 -13.78 11.30
N VAL A 125 0.28 -13.54 11.55
CA VAL A 125 1.08 -14.37 12.46
C VAL A 125 0.55 -14.32 13.90
N GLY A 126 0.14 -13.14 14.38
CA GLY A 126 -0.53 -12.99 15.66
C GLY A 126 -1.83 -13.78 15.79
N GLU A 127 -2.51 -14.04 14.67
CA GLU A 127 -3.72 -14.89 14.58
C GLU A 127 -3.37 -16.38 14.28
N GLY A 128 -2.09 -16.75 14.27
CA GLY A 128 -1.63 -18.14 14.11
C GLY A 128 -1.43 -18.60 12.66
N LEU A 129 -1.36 -17.69 11.69
CA LEU A 129 -1.15 -18.02 10.27
C LEU A 129 0.34 -17.93 9.90
N TYR A 130 0.99 -19.06 9.67
CA TYR A 130 2.44 -19.14 9.45
C TYR A 130 2.86 -19.63 8.06
N ARG A 131 1.91 -20.22 7.28
CA ARG A 131 2.18 -20.80 5.97
C ARG A 131 1.44 -19.98 4.91
N TYR A 132 2.19 -19.41 3.98
CA TYR A 132 1.65 -18.48 3.00
C TYR A 132 1.71 -19.04 1.59
N ALA A 133 0.63 -18.91 0.83
CA ALA A 133 0.64 -18.91 -0.62
C ALA A 133 0.61 -17.46 -1.12
N VAL A 134 1.14 -17.23 -2.32
CA VAL A 134 1.17 -15.91 -2.96
C VAL A 134 0.78 -16.03 -4.41
N LEU A 135 -0.14 -15.16 -4.85
CA LEU A 135 -0.53 -15.02 -6.24
C LEU A 135 -0.34 -13.56 -6.64
N ALA A 136 0.81 -13.22 -7.23
CA ALA A 136 1.24 -11.86 -7.50
C ALA A 136 1.25 -11.52 -9.00
N PRO A 137 1.01 -10.26 -9.41
CA PRO A 137 1.22 -9.86 -10.79
C PRO A 137 2.71 -9.96 -11.17
N GLN A 138 2.98 -10.34 -12.42
CA GLN A 138 4.33 -10.46 -12.96
C GLN A 138 4.84 -9.10 -13.48
N ASP A 139 4.92 -8.14 -12.55
CA ASP A 139 5.44 -6.79 -12.78
C ASP A 139 6.35 -6.34 -11.63
N ALA A 140 6.88 -5.14 -11.72
CA ALA A 140 7.76 -4.57 -10.69
C ALA A 140 7.08 -4.50 -9.31
N TYR A 141 5.78 -4.17 -9.26
CA TYR A 141 5.03 -4.11 -8.01
C TYR A 141 4.87 -5.48 -7.36
N GLY A 142 4.48 -6.49 -8.13
CA GLY A 142 4.35 -7.86 -7.62
C GLY A 142 5.68 -8.43 -7.12
N GLN A 143 6.78 -8.17 -7.83
CA GLN A 143 8.13 -8.55 -7.41
C GLN A 143 8.52 -7.88 -6.08
N GLU A 144 8.24 -6.59 -5.93
CA GLU A 144 8.51 -5.85 -4.69
C GLU A 144 7.68 -6.37 -3.51
N VAL A 145 6.39 -6.67 -3.72
CA VAL A 145 5.54 -7.28 -2.70
C VAL A 145 6.04 -8.65 -2.27
N VAL A 146 6.46 -9.51 -3.21
CA VAL A 146 7.02 -10.83 -2.88
C VAL A 146 8.35 -10.69 -2.13
N ALA A 147 9.21 -9.75 -2.51
CA ALA A 147 10.44 -9.46 -1.78
C ALA A 147 10.15 -8.95 -0.35
N ALA A 148 9.15 -8.09 -0.20
CA ALA A 148 8.68 -7.61 1.10
C ALA A 148 8.16 -8.76 1.97
N LEU A 149 7.35 -9.66 1.39
CA LEU A 149 6.85 -10.82 2.12
C LEU A 149 7.98 -11.74 2.58
N LYS A 150 8.96 -12.03 1.73
CA LYS A 150 10.13 -12.84 2.10
C LYS A 150 10.86 -12.25 3.30
N ARG A 151 11.05 -10.93 3.37
CA ARG A 151 11.64 -10.25 4.53
C ARG A 151 10.74 -10.36 5.77
N ALA A 152 9.44 -10.08 5.61
CA ALA A 152 8.49 -10.08 6.72
C ALA A 152 8.35 -11.45 7.40
N ILE A 153 8.31 -12.54 6.63
CA ILE A 153 8.17 -13.91 7.16
C ILE A 153 9.45 -14.42 7.81
N THR A 154 10.65 -14.01 7.31
CA THR A 154 11.93 -14.47 7.86
C THR A 154 12.08 -14.09 9.34
N VAL A 155 11.69 -12.86 9.70
CA VAL A 155 11.77 -12.39 11.09
C VAL A 155 10.68 -12.94 12.00
N ARG A 156 9.67 -13.63 11.46
CA ARG A 156 8.49 -14.14 12.17
C ARG A 156 8.38 -15.67 12.15
N GLU A 157 9.43 -16.35 11.68
CA GLU A 157 9.49 -17.83 11.56
C GLU A 157 8.32 -18.42 10.73
N ALA A 158 7.78 -17.63 9.80
CA ALA A 158 6.76 -18.06 8.85
C ALA A 158 7.40 -18.46 7.52
N LYS A 159 6.64 -19.07 6.61
CA LYS A 159 7.17 -19.55 5.32
C LYS A 159 6.20 -19.33 4.16
N ILE A 160 6.76 -19.09 2.97
CA ILE A 160 6.03 -19.22 1.71
C ILE A 160 6.11 -20.70 1.28
N VAL A 161 4.96 -21.31 1.09
CA VAL A 161 4.87 -22.73 0.63
C VAL A 161 4.49 -22.81 -0.84
N ARG A 162 3.82 -21.77 -1.37
CA ARG A 162 3.47 -21.65 -2.78
C ARG A 162 3.63 -20.22 -3.27
N LEU A 163 4.16 -20.05 -4.48
CA LEU A 163 4.31 -18.75 -5.13
C LEU A 163 4.04 -18.91 -6.62
N GLU A 164 3.05 -18.18 -7.10
CA GLU A 164 2.74 -18.10 -8.53
C GLU A 164 2.66 -16.63 -8.97
N TYR A 165 3.06 -16.38 -10.20
CA TYR A 165 2.91 -15.09 -10.85
C TYR A 165 1.90 -15.17 -11.98
N TYR A 166 1.12 -14.11 -12.18
CA TYR A 166 0.20 -13.98 -13.29
C TYR A 166 0.53 -12.76 -14.16
N ASP A 167 0.21 -12.86 -15.44
CA ASP A 167 0.29 -11.73 -16.37
C ASP A 167 -0.73 -10.66 -15.94
N PRO A 168 -0.30 -9.39 -15.67
CA PRO A 168 -1.22 -8.30 -15.30
C PRO A 168 -2.29 -8.00 -16.36
N THR A 169 -2.09 -8.45 -17.61
CA THR A 169 -3.05 -8.30 -18.71
C THR A 169 -3.98 -9.51 -18.89
N ALA A 170 -3.75 -10.59 -18.13
CA ALA A 170 -4.56 -11.79 -18.22
C ALA A 170 -6.00 -11.54 -17.76
N THR A 171 -6.93 -12.27 -18.36
CA THR A 171 -8.36 -12.29 -18.02
C THR A 171 -8.82 -13.64 -17.48
N ASP A 172 -8.04 -14.70 -17.65
CA ASP A 172 -8.28 -16.04 -17.13
C ASP A 172 -7.17 -16.47 -16.16
N PHE A 173 -7.55 -16.76 -14.92
CA PHE A 173 -6.68 -17.18 -13.83
C PHE A 173 -6.95 -18.64 -13.39
N SER A 174 -7.79 -19.37 -14.11
CA SER A 174 -8.25 -20.72 -13.72
C SER A 174 -7.09 -21.69 -13.51
N ARG A 175 -6.10 -21.70 -14.42
CA ARG A 175 -4.93 -22.57 -14.29
C ARG A 175 -4.10 -22.24 -13.05
N LEU A 176 -3.93 -20.95 -12.74
CA LEU A 176 -3.16 -20.49 -11.59
C LEU A 176 -3.85 -20.81 -10.26
N ALA A 177 -5.14 -20.50 -10.16
CA ALA A 177 -5.93 -20.82 -8.98
C ALA A 177 -5.98 -22.33 -8.71
N LYS A 178 -6.12 -23.13 -9.77
CA LYS A 178 -6.09 -24.59 -9.71
C LYS A 178 -4.72 -25.12 -9.22
N ALA A 179 -3.62 -24.53 -9.70
CA ALA A 179 -2.27 -24.90 -9.28
C ALA A 179 -2.00 -24.53 -7.82
N ILE A 180 -2.34 -23.32 -7.39
CA ILE A 180 -2.24 -22.89 -5.98
C ILE A 180 -3.05 -23.81 -5.07
N ALA A 181 -4.28 -24.12 -5.46
CA ALA A 181 -5.17 -25.00 -4.69
C ALA A 181 -4.71 -26.46 -4.65
N ASP A 182 -3.70 -26.83 -5.43
CA ASP A 182 -3.28 -28.25 -5.60
C ASP A 182 -4.49 -29.16 -5.92
N TYR A 183 -5.40 -28.61 -6.73
CA TYR A 183 -6.72 -29.17 -6.92
C TYR A 183 -6.66 -30.57 -7.54
N ASP A 184 -5.84 -30.77 -8.56
CA ASP A 184 -5.77 -32.06 -9.27
C ASP A 184 -5.33 -33.20 -8.36
N ARG A 185 -4.35 -32.97 -7.47
CA ARG A 185 -3.91 -33.96 -6.49
C ARG A 185 -5.00 -34.25 -5.46
N ARG A 186 -5.62 -33.22 -4.91
CA ARG A 186 -6.68 -33.30 -3.89
C ARG A 186 -7.95 -33.96 -4.46
N HIS A 187 -8.31 -33.63 -5.71
CA HIS A 187 -9.44 -34.25 -6.40
C HIS A 187 -9.17 -35.74 -6.70
N LYS A 188 -7.97 -36.08 -7.19
CA LYS A 188 -7.56 -37.47 -7.39
C LYS A 188 -7.62 -38.27 -6.10
N ALA A 189 -7.12 -37.73 -5.01
CA ALA A 189 -7.19 -38.38 -3.68
C ALA A 189 -8.63 -38.66 -3.24
N LEU A 190 -9.58 -37.76 -3.53
CA LEU A 190 -11.00 -37.97 -3.29
C LEU A 190 -11.56 -39.15 -4.10
N LEU A 191 -11.25 -39.19 -5.41
CA LEU A 191 -11.71 -40.25 -6.28
C LEU A 191 -11.16 -41.62 -5.87
N GLU A 192 -9.90 -41.71 -5.53
CA GLU A 192 -9.24 -42.92 -5.03
C GLU A 192 -9.89 -43.39 -3.73
N HIS A 193 -10.08 -42.50 -2.77
CA HIS A 193 -10.72 -42.83 -1.48
C HIS A 193 -12.16 -43.26 -1.64
N ARG A 194 -12.93 -42.62 -2.53
CA ARG A 194 -14.29 -43.06 -2.87
C ARG A 194 -14.30 -44.47 -3.49
N ALA A 195 -13.34 -44.78 -4.37
CA ALA A 195 -13.20 -46.09 -4.96
C ALA A 195 -12.89 -47.18 -3.93
N GLU A 196 -11.97 -46.92 -3.01
CA GLU A 196 -11.65 -47.81 -1.89
C GLU A 196 -12.85 -48.09 -0.99
N LEU A 197 -13.61 -47.05 -0.61
CA LEU A 197 -14.83 -47.21 0.22
C LEU A 197 -15.92 -48.00 -0.46
N LYS A 198 -16.08 -47.88 -1.78
CA LYS A 198 -17.05 -48.63 -2.57
C LYS A 198 -16.74 -50.14 -2.58
N MET A 199 -15.50 -50.54 -2.39
CA MET A 199 -15.10 -51.97 -2.32
C MET A 199 -15.39 -52.59 -0.95
N ARG A 200 -15.73 -51.77 0.05
CA ARG A 200 -16.04 -52.22 1.43
C ARG A 200 -17.57 -52.27 1.61
N ASP A 201 -18.07 -53.38 2.17
CA ASP A 201 -19.53 -53.54 2.37
C ASP A 201 -19.93 -53.35 3.85
N ASP A 202 -19.25 -52.45 4.56
CA ASP A 202 -19.58 -52.11 5.93
C ASP A 202 -20.37 -50.77 6.01
N GLN A 203 -21.10 -50.61 7.11
CA GLN A 203 -21.98 -49.47 7.35
C GLN A 203 -21.20 -48.12 7.46
N VAL A 204 -19.97 -48.17 8.03
CA VAL A 204 -19.14 -46.99 8.22
C VAL A 204 -18.64 -46.45 6.88
N SER A 205 -18.21 -47.38 5.99
CA SER A 205 -17.79 -47.04 4.64
C SER A 205 -18.91 -46.42 3.82
N LYS A 206 -20.15 -46.96 3.93
CA LYS A 206 -21.34 -46.40 3.27
C LYS A 206 -21.69 -44.99 3.76
N GLN A 207 -21.61 -44.75 5.08
CA GLN A 207 -21.85 -43.43 5.65
C GLN A 207 -20.74 -42.41 5.26
N THR A 208 -19.50 -42.84 5.25
CA THR A 208 -18.36 -41.99 4.83
C THR A 208 -18.47 -41.63 3.36
N LEU A 209 -18.82 -42.61 2.49
CA LEU A 209 -19.02 -42.38 1.07
C LEU A 209 -20.10 -41.31 0.82
N LYS A 210 -21.22 -41.36 1.55
CA LYS A 210 -22.30 -40.38 1.45
C LYS A 210 -21.83 -38.97 1.83
N ARG A 211 -20.94 -38.81 2.84
CA ARG A 211 -20.35 -37.52 3.19
C ARG A 211 -19.42 -36.98 2.08
N LEU A 212 -18.68 -37.90 1.45
CA LEU A 212 -17.74 -37.52 0.39
C LEU A 212 -18.46 -37.14 -0.92
N GLU A 213 -19.71 -37.53 -1.14
CA GLU A 213 -20.47 -37.26 -2.38
C GLU A 213 -20.57 -35.74 -2.68
N THR A 214 -20.59 -34.90 -1.65
CA THR A 214 -20.75 -33.45 -1.76
C THR A 214 -19.41 -32.69 -1.86
N LEU A 215 -18.29 -33.40 -1.77
CA LEU A 215 -16.96 -32.78 -1.82
C LEU A 215 -16.39 -32.85 -3.24
N ASP A 216 -15.59 -31.85 -3.62
CA ASP A 216 -14.84 -31.82 -4.87
C ASP A 216 -13.37 -32.19 -4.68
N THR A 217 -12.87 -32.09 -3.44
CA THR A 217 -11.49 -32.43 -3.09
C THR A 217 -11.41 -33.17 -1.75
N LEU A 218 -10.29 -33.83 -1.48
CA LEU A 218 -9.98 -34.46 -0.20
C LEU A 218 -8.68 -33.91 0.36
N GLY A 219 -8.72 -33.58 1.65
CA GLY A 219 -7.60 -33.00 2.38
C GLY A 219 -7.45 -31.49 2.20
N ASP A 220 -6.76 -30.88 3.13
CA ASP A 220 -6.55 -29.44 3.17
C ASP A 220 -5.38 -29.03 2.26
N VAL A 221 -5.33 -27.76 1.92
CA VAL A 221 -4.14 -27.15 1.33
C VAL A 221 -3.02 -27.00 2.39
N ASP A 222 -1.81 -26.83 1.94
CA ASP A 222 -0.61 -26.80 2.82
C ASP A 222 -0.27 -25.38 3.32
N PHE A 223 -1.18 -24.42 3.19
CA PHE A 223 -1.03 -23.02 3.63
C PHE A 223 -2.24 -22.53 4.44
N ASP A 224 -1.99 -21.53 5.28
CA ASP A 224 -2.99 -20.92 6.16
C ASP A 224 -3.59 -19.66 5.56
N ALA A 225 -2.83 -19.00 4.68
CA ALA A 225 -3.24 -17.74 4.05
C ALA A 225 -2.73 -17.60 2.63
N VAL A 226 -3.45 -16.81 1.81
CA VAL A 226 -3.04 -16.43 0.45
C VAL A 226 -2.90 -14.91 0.37
N LEU A 227 -1.71 -14.41 0.06
CA LEU A 227 -1.49 -12.99 -0.22
C LEU A 227 -1.84 -12.69 -1.68
N LEU A 228 -2.77 -11.76 -1.88
CA LEU A 228 -3.28 -11.31 -3.17
C LEU A 228 -3.02 -9.80 -3.32
N PRO A 229 -1.87 -9.36 -3.85
CA PRO A 229 -1.58 -7.94 -4.02
C PRO A 229 -2.33 -7.27 -5.17
N GLY A 230 -3.11 -8.01 -5.94
CA GLY A 230 -3.97 -7.51 -7.02
C GLY A 230 -5.12 -6.61 -6.53
N ARG A 231 -5.86 -6.03 -7.47
CA ARG A 231 -7.03 -5.16 -7.21
C ARG A 231 -8.09 -5.30 -8.28
N GLY A 232 -9.24 -4.67 -8.04
CA GLY A 232 -10.33 -4.56 -9.03
C GLY A 232 -10.88 -5.92 -9.46
N GLN A 233 -11.20 -6.07 -10.74
CA GLN A 233 -11.79 -7.29 -11.28
C GLN A 233 -10.87 -8.50 -11.21
N GLN A 234 -9.56 -8.31 -11.35
CA GLN A 234 -8.59 -9.42 -11.23
C GLN A 234 -8.61 -10.02 -9.82
N LEU A 235 -8.61 -9.18 -8.79
CA LEU A 235 -8.74 -9.63 -7.40
C LEU A 235 -10.00 -10.47 -7.20
N LYS A 236 -11.15 -9.97 -7.66
CA LYS A 236 -12.44 -10.67 -7.55
C LYS A 236 -12.43 -12.00 -8.30
N ALA A 237 -11.93 -12.01 -9.53
CA ALA A 237 -11.84 -13.23 -10.34
C ALA A 237 -10.93 -14.30 -9.69
N ILE A 238 -9.77 -13.90 -9.17
CA ILE A 238 -8.86 -14.81 -8.48
C ILE A 238 -9.48 -15.35 -7.20
N ALA A 239 -10.11 -14.51 -6.38
CA ALA A 239 -10.76 -14.94 -5.14
C ALA A 239 -11.91 -15.92 -5.40
N SER A 240 -12.75 -15.62 -6.39
CA SER A 240 -13.84 -16.51 -6.83
C SER A 240 -13.32 -17.87 -7.30
N LEU A 241 -12.22 -17.89 -8.08
CA LEU A 241 -11.62 -19.13 -8.56
C LEU A 241 -10.96 -19.95 -7.44
N LEU A 242 -10.34 -19.29 -6.47
CA LEU A 242 -9.79 -19.96 -5.29
C LEU A 242 -10.90 -20.70 -4.53
N SER A 243 -12.02 -20.00 -4.27
CA SER A 243 -13.20 -20.62 -3.65
C SER A 243 -13.76 -21.77 -4.50
N PHE A 244 -13.84 -21.62 -5.82
CA PHE A 244 -14.27 -22.68 -6.73
C PHE A 244 -13.38 -23.94 -6.65
N TYR A 245 -12.09 -23.79 -6.34
CA TYR A 245 -11.14 -24.89 -6.15
C TYR A 245 -10.94 -25.28 -4.67
N ASP A 246 -11.94 -25.07 -3.83
CA ASP A 246 -11.95 -25.43 -2.40
C ASP A 246 -10.81 -24.78 -1.58
N VAL A 247 -10.50 -23.51 -1.87
CA VAL A 247 -9.67 -22.66 -1.02
C VAL A 247 -10.56 -21.60 -0.40
N ASP A 248 -11.25 -21.98 0.67
CA ASP A 248 -12.32 -21.21 1.27
C ASP A 248 -11.98 -20.62 2.63
N GLN A 249 -12.58 -19.48 2.92
CA GLN A 249 -12.57 -18.89 4.25
C GLN A 249 -13.66 -19.52 5.14
N PRO A 250 -13.41 -19.65 6.44
CA PRO A 250 -12.26 -19.12 7.19
C PRO A 250 -11.04 -20.06 7.25
N ALA A 251 -11.09 -21.26 6.67
CA ALA A 251 -10.02 -22.25 6.74
C ALA A 251 -8.71 -21.72 6.15
N VAL A 252 -8.79 -20.98 5.05
CA VAL A 252 -7.67 -20.25 4.45
C VAL A 252 -8.01 -18.77 4.39
N ARG A 253 -7.14 -17.91 4.94
CA ARG A 253 -7.37 -16.48 4.97
C ARG A 253 -6.82 -15.80 3.71
N LEU A 254 -7.66 -15.04 2.99
CA LEU A 254 -7.18 -14.17 1.92
C LEU A 254 -6.67 -12.85 2.53
N LEU A 255 -5.48 -12.44 2.11
CA LEU A 255 -4.79 -11.26 2.62
C LEU A 255 -4.55 -10.26 1.50
N GLY A 256 -4.76 -8.99 1.78
CA GLY A 256 -4.58 -7.87 0.83
C GLY A 256 -3.79 -6.70 1.38
N LEU A 257 -3.50 -5.77 0.48
CA LEU A 257 -2.81 -4.52 0.76
C LEU A 257 -3.76 -3.33 0.53
N SER A 258 -3.27 -2.12 0.72
CA SER A 258 -4.09 -0.89 0.68
C SER A 258 -4.83 -0.65 -0.64
N ASN A 259 -4.37 -1.21 -1.75
CA ASN A 259 -5.04 -1.15 -3.03
C ASN A 259 -6.41 -1.88 -3.05
N TRP A 260 -6.68 -2.78 -2.09
CA TRP A 260 -8.00 -3.38 -1.93
C TRP A 260 -9.06 -2.35 -1.55
N ALA A 261 -8.72 -1.33 -0.78
CA ALA A 261 -9.62 -0.23 -0.43
C ALA A 261 -10.10 0.59 -1.64
N GLN A 262 -9.42 0.47 -2.79
CA GLN A 262 -9.78 1.12 -4.05
C GLN A 262 -10.60 0.20 -4.98
N THR A 263 -10.84 -1.06 -4.59
CA THR A 263 -11.64 -2.01 -5.37
C THR A 263 -13.13 -1.71 -5.16
N ALA A 264 -13.78 -1.25 -6.21
CA ALA A 264 -15.20 -0.91 -6.16
C ALA A 264 -16.04 -2.15 -5.78
N ASN A 265 -16.95 -1.95 -4.82
CA ASN A 265 -17.88 -2.99 -4.34
C ASN A 265 -17.16 -4.30 -3.96
N ILE A 266 -16.05 -4.19 -3.23
CA ILE A 266 -15.29 -5.35 -2.76
C ILE A 266 -16.15 -6.24 -1.86
N GLU A 267 -17.04 -5.63 -1.08
CA GLU A 267 -18.01 -6.28 -0.18
C GLU A 267 -19.05 -7.14 -0.91
N ALA A 268 -19.29 -6.85 -2.18
CA ALA A 268 -20.24 -7.61 -2.99
C ALA A 268 -19.67 -8.94 -3.52
N GLU A 269 -18.36 -9.17 -3.36
CA GLU A 269 -17.70 -10.43 -3.76
C GLU A 269 -17.72 -11.44 -2.60
N PRO A 270 -18.55 -12.51 -2.65
CA PRO A 270 -18.71 -13.43 -1.52
C PRO A 270 -17.41 -14.12 -1.10
N SER A 271 -16.53 -14.43 -2.05
CA SER A 271 -15.26 -15.11 -1.80
C SER A 271 -14.24 -14.23 -1.05
N LEU A 272 -14.43 -12.91 -1.05
CA LEU A 272 -13.63 -11.97 -0.27
C LEU A 272 -14.18 -11.69 1.14
N ASN A 273 -15.38 -12.16 1.46
CA ASN A 273 -15.92 -12.01 2.82
C ASN A 273 -15.00 -12.68 3.84
N LEU A 274 -14.74 -12.03 4.97
CA LEU A 274 -13.77 -12.40 6.02
C LEU A 274 -12.28 -12.23 5.64
N SER A 275 -11.95 -11.78 4.45
CA SER A 275 -10.57 -11.47 4.05
C SER A 275 -10.03 -10.29 4.84
N TRP A 276 -8.69 -10.25 5.04
CA TRP A 276 -8.02 -9.17 5.75
C TRP A 276 -7.12 -8.36 4.82
N TYR A 277 -7.07 -7.05 5.03
CA TYR A 277 -6.14 -6.20 4.30
C TYR A 277 -5.64 -5.03 5.15
N ALA A 278 -4.40 -4.62 4.89
CA ALA A 278 -3.83 -3.44 5.51
C ALA A 278 -4.23 -2.19 4.72
N ALA A 279 -4.69 -1.15 5.43
CA ALA A 279 -5.06 0.12 4.81
C ALA A 279 -4.71 1.31 5.71
N PRO A 280 -4.50 2.52 5.13
CA PRO A 280 -4.46 3.74 5.93
C PRO A 280 -5.77 3.94 6.70
N PRO A 281 -5.75 4.62 7.86
CA PRO A 281 -6.96 4.95 8.61
C PRO A 281 -8.00 5.67 7.76
N ARG A 282 -9.27 5.34 7.98
CA ARG A 282 -10.36 5.80 7.10
C ARG A 282 -10.79 7.23 7.35
N ASP A 283 -11.02 7.61 8.61
CA ASP A 283 -11.84 8.76 8.95
C ASP A 283 -11.31 10.10 8.43
N GLU A 284 -10.04 10.41 8.70
CA GLU A 284 -9.44 11.66 8.23
C GLU A 284 -9.26 11.65 6.70
N ARG A 285 -8.95 10.49 6.14
CA ARG A 285 -8.84 10.31 4.70
C ARG A 285 -10.17 10.57 3.99
N GLU A 286 -11.29 10.09 4.51
CA GLU A 286 -12.62 10.36 3.93
C GLU A 286 -13.03 11.83 4.07
N LYS A 287 -12.69 12.47 5.18
CA LYS A 287 -12.90 13.92 5.36
C LYS A 287 -12.15 14.72 4.29
N PHE A 288 -10.87 14.38 4.07
CA PHE A 288 -10.07 14.99 3.01
C PHE A 288 -10.67 14.78 1.63
N PHE A 289 -11.05 13.55 1.25
CA PHE A 289 -11.63 13.27 -0.06
C PHE A 289 -12.99 13.95 -0.27
N ARG A 290 -13.81 14.04 0.75
CA ARG A 290 -15.08 14.79 0.70
C ARG A 290 -14.81 16.27 0.48
N ARG A 291 -13.90 16.87 1.23
CA ARG A 291 -13.51 18.27 1.12
C ARG A 291 -12.91 18.58 -0.26
N TYR A 292 -12.08 17.73 -0.78
CA TYR A 292 -11.55 17.85 -2.14
C TYR A 292 -12.69 17.91 -3.18
N ARG A 293 -13.70 17.03 -3.06
CA ARG A 293 -14.88 17.05 -3.95
C ARG A 293 -15.70 18.33 -3.83
N GLU A 294 -15.81 18.86 -2.63
CA GLU A 294 -16.51 20.13 -2.39
C GLU A 294 -15.83 21.31 -3.09
N TYR A 295 -14.50 21.37 -3.07
CA TYR A 295 -13.73 22.43 -3.73
C TYR A 295 -13.63 22.27 -5.25
N TYR A 296 -13.42 21.06 -5.74
CA TYR A 296 -13.06 20.83 -7.15
C TYR A 296 -14.11 20.07 -7.95
N GLY A 297 -15.24 19.69 -7.35
CA GLY A 297 -16.37 19.03 -8.03
C GLY A 297 -16.07 17.61 -8.52
N ARG A 298 -14.91 17.01 -8.15
CA ARG A 298 -14.48 15.68 -8.58
C ARG A 298 -13.72 14.97 -7.48
N ALA A 299 -13.70 13.64 -7.52
CA ALA A 299 -12.86 12.86 -6.62
C ALA A 299 -11.40 12.89 -7.12
N PRO A 300 -10.40 13.09 -6.24
CA PRO A 300 -9.00 13.01 -6.64
C PRO A 300 -8.53 11.56 -6.73
N ALA A 301 -7.38 11.35 -7.35
CA ALA A 301 -6.63 10.09 -7.23
C ALA A 301 -6.29 9.79 -5.75
N ALA A 302 -6.24 8.50 -5.42
CA ALA A 302 -6.00 8.04 -4.04
C ALA A 302 -4.69 8.59 -3.43
N ILE A 303 -3.69 8.88 -4.24
CA ILE A 303 -2.38 9.39 -3.80
C ILE A 303 -2.34 10.91 -3.63
N ALA A 304 -3.41 11.64 -3.95
CA ALA A 304 -3.45 13.10 -3.78
C ALA A 304 -3.27 13.51 -2.30
N SER A 305 -3.70 12.68 -1.35
CA SER A 305 -3.46 12.84 0.07
C SER A 305 -1.97 12.99 0.44
N LEU A 306 -1.05 12.40 -0.31
CA LEU A 306 0.39 12.54 -0.07
C LEU A 306 0.85 14.00 -0.20
N ALA A 307 0.32 14.73 -1.18
CA ALA A 307 0.67 16.15 -1.36
C ALA A 307 0.06 17.02 -0.25
N TYR A 308 -1.14 16.69 0.22
CA TYR A 308 -1.71 17.33 1.41
C TYR A 308 -0.82 17.10 2.64
N ASP A 309 -0.50 15.84 2.95
CA ASP A 309 0.29 15.47 4.14
C ASP A 309 1.70 16.06 4.09
N ALA A 310 2.36 16.05 2.93
CA ALA A 310 3.70 16.66 2.77
C ALA A 310 3.66 18.17 2.95
N THR A 311 2.61 18.83 2.44
CA THR A 311 2.45 20.29 2.59
C THR A 311 2.10 20.64 4.03
N ALA A 312 1.23 19.88 4.68
CA ALA A 312 0.90 20.04 6.11
C ALA A 312 2.15 19.86 7.00
N LEU A 313 2.95 18.82 6.73
CA LEU A 313 4.25 18.61 7.37
C LEU A 313 5.16 19.85 7.24
N ALA A 314 5.31 20.38 6.02
CA ALA A 314 6.14 21.56 5.76
C ALA A 314 5.63 22.79 6.54
N ILE A 315 4.30 23.03 6.56
CA ILE A 315 3.70 24.13 7.29
C ILE A 315 3.95 24.02 8.79
N VAL A 316 3.70 22.84 9.39
CA VAL A 316 3.92 22.61 10.82
C VAL A 316 5.38 22.81 11.20
N LEU A 317 6.32 22.38 10.37
CA LEU A 317 7.75 22.60 10.59
C LEU A 317 8.13 24.10 10.46
N ALA A 318 7.54 24.82 9.51
CA ALA A 318 7.78 26.25 9.30
C ALA A 318 7.30 27.10 10.49
N GLN A 319 6.12 26.77 11.06
CA GLN A 319 5.53 27.51 12.18
C GLN A 319 6.29 27.35 13.51
N SER A 320 7.14 26.37 13.65
CA SER A 320 7.88 26.18 14.89
C SER A 320 9.12 27.10 14.92
N GLN A 321 9.14 28.01 15.88
CA GLN A 321 10.00 29.19 15.99
C GLN A 321 11.50 28.95 16.30
N THR A 322 12.03 27.73 16.25
CA THR A 322 13.40 27.45 16.68
C THR A 322 14.24 26.81 15.58
N GLY A 323 15.22 27.57 15.06
CA GLY A 323 16.26 27.09 14.17
C GLY A 323 15.82 26.88 12.72
N LEU A 324 16.62 26.13 11.93
CA LEU A 324 16.32 25.82 10.53
C LEU A 324 15.10 24.91 10.43
N ALA A 325 13.98 25.43 9.92
CA ALA A 325 12.68 24.78 9.87
C ALA A 325 12.74 23.37 9.26
N PHE A 326 13.47 23.18 8.17
CA PHE A 326 13.55 21.94 7.40
C PHE A 326 14.87 21.19 7.57
N SER A 327 15.56 21.41 8.72
CA SER A 327 16.76 20.63 9.02
C SER A 327 16.44 19.13 9.11
N ARG A 328 17.42 18.27 8.77
CA ARG A 328 17.28 16.82 8.84
C ARG A 328 16.75 16.36 10.22
N LYS A 329 17.28 16.93 11.31
CA LYS A 329 16.84 16.60 12.67
C LYS A 329 15.35 16.86 12.91
N ARG A 330 14.78 17.89 12.28
CA ARG A 330 13.37 18.23 12.42
C ARG A 330 12.47 17.43 11.50
N LEU A 331 12.94 17.07 10.31
CA LEU A 331 12.23 16.19 9.41
C LEU A 331 12.08 14.76 10.01
N VAL A 332 13.13 14.23 10.66
CA VAL A 332 13.14 12.83 11.19
C VAL A 332 12.73 12.74 12.67
N GLN A 333 11.72 13.47 13.08
CA GLN A 333 11.26 13.46 14.46
C GLN A 333 10.71 12.07 14.89
N PRO A 334 11.08 11.55 16.09
CA PRO A 334 10.74 10.20 16.50
C PRO A 334 9.25 9.99 16.79
N TYR A 335 8.52 11.04 17.16
CA TYR A 335 7.08 10.98 17.42
C TYR A 335 6.23 11.12 16.16
N GLY A 336 6.84 11.54 15.05
CA GLY A 336 6.17 11.63 13.75
C GLY A 336 5.15 12.75 13.60
N PHE A 337 4.30 12.62 12.61
CA PHE A 337 3.28 13.58 12.20
C PHE A 337 1.97 12.84 11.94
N LEU A 338 0.85 13.45 12.36
CA LEU A 338 -0.47 12.92 12.07
C LEU A 338 -1.01 13.60 10.81
N GLY A 339 -1.12 12.82 9.74
CA GLY A 339 -1.67 13.26 8.45
C GLY A 339 -3.07 12.67 8.19
N VAL A 340 -3.62 12.97 7.02
CA VAL A 340 -4.91 12.41 6.58
C VAL A 340 -4.83 10.91 6.30
N ASP A 341 -3.62 10.42 5.96
CA ASP A 341 -3.34 8.99 5.80
C ASP A 341 -2.85 8.32 7.10
N GLY A 342 -3.08 8.96 8.24
CA GLY A 342 -2.68 8.46 9.54
C GLY A 342 -1.31 8.93 9.99
N LEU A 343 -0.83 8.34 11.09
CA LEU A 343 0.45 8.66 11.69
C LEU A 343 1.60 8.18 10.80
N PHE A 344 2.57 9.06 10.56
CA PHE A 344 3.82 8.72 9.87
C PHE A 344 5.00 9.47 10.46
N ARG A 345 6.20 8.96 10.24
CA ARG A 345 7.47 9.66 10.53
C ARG A 345 8.48 9.39 9.44
N LEU A 346 9.29 10.39 9.13
CA LEU A 346 10.41 10.22 8.21
C LEU A 346 11.58 9.60 8.97
N ARG A 347 12.20 8.57 8.40
CA ARG A 347 13.35 7.87 8.97
C ARG A 347 14.65 8.43 8.37
N SER A 348 15.75 8.25 9.09
CA SER A 348 17.08 8.74 8.65
C SER A 348 17.54 8.13 7.34
N GLU A 349 17.12 6.92 7.04
CA GLU A 349 17.36 6.21 5.77
C GLU A 349 16.54 6.74 4.60
N GLY A 350 15.64 7.70 4.84
CA GLY A 350 14.88 8.38 3.79
C GLY A 350 13.54 7.71 3.42
N ILE A 351 13.02 6.79 4.22
CA ILE A 351 11.71 6.16 4.01
C ILE A 351 10.75 6.60 5.12
N ALA A 352 9.54 7.01 4.75
CA ALA A 352 8.51 7.28 5.73
C ALA A 352 8.01 5.98 6.35
N GLU A 353 8.07 5.85 7.66
CA GLU A 353 7.39 4.80 8.42
C GLU A 353 5.94 5.22 8.65
N ARG A 354 4.99 4.37 8.24
CA ARG A 354 3.56 4.61 8.33
C ARG A 354 2.88 3.54 9.17
N VAL A 355 1.79 3.91 9.81
CA VAL A 355 0.90 2.96 10.49
C VAL A 355 -0.28 2.60 9.61
N PHE A 356 -0.72 1.36 9.73
CA PHE A 356 -1.87 0.83 9.00
C PHE A 356 -2.87 0.23 9.98
N GLU A 357 -4.15 0.33 9.67
CA GLU A 357 -5.17 -0.49 10.28
C GLU A 357 -5.35 -1.79 9.51
N ILE A 358 -5.80 -2.84 10.19
CA ILE A 358 -6.18 -4.09 9.54
C ILE A 358 -7.71 -4.12 9.49
N ARG A 359 -8.21 -4.27 8.27
CA ARG A 359 -9.64 -4.36 7.97
C ARG A 359 -10.01 -5.78 7.58
N GLU A 360 -11.21 -6.18 7.96
CA GLU A 360 -11.83 -7.41 7.48
C GLU A 360 -13.00 -7.04 6.57
N VAL A 361 -13.04 -7.62 5.37
CA VAL A 361 -14.16 -7.45 4.45
C VAL A 361 -15.41 -8.11 5.04
N THR A 362 -16.52 -7.38 5.04
CA THR A 362 -17.83 -7.87 5.47
C THR A 362 -18.85 -7.62 4.36
N ARG A 363 -20.04 -8.19 4.46
CA ARG A 363 -21.11 -8.00 3.46
C ARG A 363 -21.59 -6.54 3.34
N ASP A 364 -21.40 -5.75 4.39
CA ASP A 364 -21.83 -4.36 4.46
C ASP A 364 -20.65 -3.35 4.36
N GLY A 365 -19.48 -3.81 3.88
CA GLY A 365 -18.28 -3.00 3.76
C GLY A 365 -17.07 -3.64 4.43
N PHE A 366 -16.61 -3.09 5.55
CA PHE A 366 -15.51 -3.68 6.33
C PHE A 366 -15.67 -3.42 7.83
N ARG A 367 -14.95 -4.21 8.59
CA ARG A 367 -14.79 -4.03 10.05
C ARG A 367 -13.30 -3.88 10.40
N ILE A 368 -12.97 -2.97 11.31
CA ILE A 368 -11.59 -2.80 11.79
C ILE A 368 -11.27 -3.95 12.76
N LYS A 369 -10.25 -4.74 12.44
CA LYS A 369 -9.72 -5.81 13.29
C LYS A 369 -8.61 -5.32 14.21
N ARG A 370 -7.73 -4.47 13.68
CA ARG A 370 -6.67 -3.80 14.44
C ARG A 370 -6.65 -2.33 14.03
N PRO A 371 -6.92 -1.40 14.94
CA PRO A 371 -6.84 0.03 14.63
C PRO A 371 -5.38 0.44 14.37
N ALA A 372 -5.20 1.49 13.58
CA ALA A 372 -3.89 2.11 13.41
C ALA A 372 -3.44 2.79 14.71
N LEU A 373 -2.13 2.78 14.95
CA LEU A 373 -1.55 3.51 16.07
C LEU A 373 -1.75 5.02 15.89
N THR A 374 -2.01 5.72 16.96
CA THR A 374 -2.09 7.19 17.01
C THR A 374 -0.81 7.85 17.52
N THR A 375 0.10 7.04 18.07
CA THR A 375 1.44 7.46 18.51
C THR A 375 2.43 6.36 18.23
N PHE A 376 3.65 6.71 17.82
CA PHE A 376 4.72 5.71 17.75
C PHE A 376 5.17 5.31 19.16
N PRO A 377 5.48 4.01 19.38
CA PRO A 377 6.10 3.59 20.64
C PRO A 377 7.38 4.40 20.88
N ARG A 378 7.60 4.82 22.12
CA ARG A 378 8.89 5.42 22.50
C ARG A 378 9.96 4.35 22.29
N ILE A 379 10.95 4.66 21.49
CA ILE A 379 12.15 3.81 21.41
C ILE A 379 12.76 3.91 22.80
N GLY A 380 12.68 2.83 23.57
CA GLY A 380 13.27 2.76 24.88
C GLY A 380 14.74 3.09 24.78
N GLY A 381 15.17 4.01 25.65
CA GLY A 381 16.59 4.32 25.84
C GLY A 381 17.34 3.15 26.48
#